data_e3bc6c4f5bd1506328aecfc034547760
#
_entry.id   e3bc6c4f5bd1506328aecfc034547760
#
_cell.length_a   1.000
_cell.length_b   1.000
_cell.length_c   1.000
_cell.angle_alpha   90.00
_cell.angle_beta   90.00
_cell.angle_gamma   90.00
#
_symmetry.space_group_name_H-M   'P 1'
#
loop_
_entity.id
_entity.type
_entity.pdbx_description
1 polymer ?
#
loop_
_entity_poly.entity_id
_entity_poly.type
_entity_poly.pdbx_seq_one_letter_code
_entity_poly.pdbx_strand_id
1 'polypeptide(L)'
;MKSLSAISSLLGAAALVACAACTSTPPAQLEAIRAAGQRLRERHPGKPVGGQGTLAEAKAFAATGESEEIDYWRLTSYPTPAELAELRAAFDGAGGRAVQILRPGEDFRAVRPAQMLAVTGDRAGDVLVAGTDRVLRVGPGGHVDWEKRGCGNVHCAYVHGNFVYYSNGSVYRVPRKGGTPWNNPERVWAPENVAGGGVLCFDMTPEGSLVMAVNSTCEIVELDLRSRIELARFAVDARNAEGKLPPPHGRLRCAHKTASGTYLVACAGAETVREFDRAGQVVWSVKAPAFVFDAVRRPNGNTVVSHVTGLTEYKPDGTACWTLKPEDVPDLHTANFTALQLRPNGNLVVGTWANGAADASHAGAFEVTPEKKVVWSLASSTDVNMMSARRLD
;
A
#
# COMPACT_ATOMS: atom_id res chain seq x y z
N MET A 1 -30.88 10.92 10.04
CA MET A 1 -30.43 10.22 11.26
C MET A 1 -31.62 9.73 12.11
N LYS A 2 -32.61 9.05 11.53
CA LYS A 2 -33.80 8.50 12.27
C LYS A 2 -34.22 7.12 11.79
N SER A 3 -33.41 6.27 11.21
CA SER A 3 -33.83 4.96 10.69
C SER A 3 -33.02 3.75 11.17
N LEU A 4 -32.08 3.92 12.10
CA LEU A 4 -31.28 2.81 12.63
C LEU A 4 -31.84 2.22 13.94
N SER A 5 -32.92 2.78 14.51
CA SER A 5 -33.51 2.28 15.76
C SER A 5 -34.40 1.05 15.61
N ALA A 6 -34.85 0.74 14.40
CA ALA A 6 -35.80 -0.34 14.19
C ALA A 6 -35.20 -1.77 14.28
N ILE A 7 -33.91 -1.93 14.03
CA ILE A 7 -33.26 -3.25 14.15
C ILE A 7 -32.82 -3.51 15.59
N SER A 8 -32.38 -2.47 16.31
CA SER A 8 -32.03 -2.60 17.74
C SER A 8 -33.23 -3.05 18.60
N SER A 9 -34.47 -2.64 18.23
CA SER A 9 -35.64 -3.03 18.98
C SER A 9 -36.14 -4.47 18.73
N LEU A 10 -35.82 -5.03 17.56
CA LEU A 10 -36.16 -6.43 17.25
C LEU A 10 -35.15 -7.43 17.85
N LEU A 11 -33.88 -7.04 17.97
CA LEU A 11 -32.83 -7.85 18.64
C LEU A 11 -32.89 -7.73 20.18
N GLY A 12 -33.28 -6.57 20.70
CA GLY A 12 -33.41 -6.35 22.16
C GLY A 12 -34.57 -7.09 22.81
N ALA A 13 -35.65 -7.41 22.08
CA ALA A 13 -36.79 -8.17 22.61
C ALA A 13 -36.56 -9.70 22.68
N ALA A 14 -35.57 -10.23 21.94
CA ALA A 14 -35.21 -11.66 21.95
C ALA A 14 -34.16 -12.04 22.99
N ALA A 15 -33.47 -11.07 23.60
CA ALA A 15 -32.33 -11.31 24.53
C ALA A 15 -32.77 -11.65 25.97
N LEU A 16 -34.07 -11.68 26.29
CA LEU A 16 -34.57 -11.82 27.68
C LEU A 16 -34.91 -13.25 28.11
N VAL A 17 -34.68 -14.27 27.27
CA VAL A 17 -34.85 -15.68 27.66
C VAL A 17 -33.69 -16.51 27.14
N ALA A 18 -32.52 -16.39 27.75
CA ALA A 18 -31.44 -17.35 27.55
C ALA A 18 -30.99 -17.92 28.87
N CYS A 19 -31.60 -19.03 29.26
CA CYS A 19 -31.12 -19.95 30.27
C CYS A 19 -29.86 -20.66 29.73
N ALA A 20 -28.83 -20.76 30.57
CA ALA A 20 -27.52 -21.37 30.28
C ALA A 20 -27.67 -22.87 29.92
N ALA A 21 -27.80 -23.23 28.66
CA ALA A 21 -27.59 -24.58 28.13
C ALA A 21 -27.87 -24.77 26.62
N CYS A 22 -27.82 -23.77 25.74
CA CYS A 22 -27.90 -24.03 24.29
C CYS A 22 -26.94 -23.18 23.50
N THR A 23 -26.02 -23.81 22.80
CA THR A 23 -24.96 -23.21 22.00
C THR A 23 -25.36 -22.89 20.55
N SER A 24 -26.66 -22.97 20.20
CA SER A 24 -27.16 -22.66 18.84
C SER A 24 -28.30 -21.64 18.86
N THR A 25 -28.21 -20.64 17.99
CA THR A 25 -29.32 -19.70 17.74
C THR A 25 -30.53 -20.46 17.19
N PRO A 26 -31.75 -20.23 17.71
CA PRO A 26 -32.93 -20.92 17.21
C PRO A 26 -33.16 -20.64 15.72
N PRO A 27 -33.55 -21.65 14.90
CA PRO A 27 -33.77 -21.50 13.47
C PRO A 27 -34.70 -20.35 13.07
N ALA A 28 -35.77 -20.12 13.84
CA ALA A 28 -36.71 -19.02 13.62
C ALA A 28 -36.10 -17.62 13.79
N GLN A 29 -35.09 -17.49 14.68
CA GLN A 29 -34.41 -16.22 14.89
C GLN A 29 -33.44 -15.94 13.74
N LEU A 30 -32.83 -16.96 13.17
CA LEU A 30 -31.98 -16.88 12.00
C LEU A 30 -32.78 -16.48 10.75
N GLU A 31 -33.96 -17.09 10.54
CA GLU A 31 -34.87 -16.70 9.45
C GLU A 31 -35.33 -15.25 9.57
N ALA A 32 -35.60 -14.77 10.78
CA ALA A 32 -35.96 -13.38 11.02
C ALA A 32 -34.83 -12.41 10.69
N ILE A 33 -33.57 -12.75 11.00
CA ILE A 33 -32.38 -11.97 10.66
C ILE A 33 -32.17 -11.94 9.14
N ARG A 34 -32.30 -13.08 8.46
CA ARG A 34 -32.24 -13.19 6.99
C ARG A 34 -33.28 -12.30 6.32
N ALA A 35 -34.53 -12.47 6.68
CA ALA A 35 -35.63 -11.71 6.12
C ALA A 35 -35.51 -10.20 6.39
N ALA A 36 -34.92 -9.80 7.53
CA ALA A 36 -34.64 -8.40 7.83
C ALA A 36 -33.47 -7.87 6.99
N GLY A 37 -32.41 -8.63 6.80
CA GLY A 37 -31.27 -8.29 5.95
C GLY A 37 -31.67 -8.15 4.49
N GLN A 38 -32.45 -9.09 3.97
CA GLN A 38 -32.96 -9.04 2.60
C GLN A 38 -33.87 -7.83 2.37
N ARG A 39 -34.84 -7.55 3.26
CA ARG A 39 -35.70 -6.36 3.19
C ARG A 39 -34.91 -5.05 3.25
N LEU A 40 -33.80 -4.99 3.98
CA LEU A 40 -32.92 -3.82 4.04
C LEU A 40 -32.17 -3.61 2.72
N ARG A 41 -31.68 -4.67 2.09
CA ARG A 41 -31.03 -4.60 0.78
C ARG A 41 -31.99 -4.15 -0.31
N GLU A 42 -33.21 -4.66 -0.29
CA GLU A 42 -34.29 -4.28 -1.23
C GLU A 42 -34.72 -2.82 -1.08
N ARG A 43 -34.77 -2.30 0.16
CA ARG A 43 -35.13 -0.89 0.45
C ARG A 43 -34.01 0.10 0.23
N HIS A 44 -32.77 -0.35 0.32
CA HIS A 44 -31.58 0.50 0.27
C HIS A 44 -30.47 -0.13 -0.59
N PRO A 45 -30.69 -0.28 -1.91
CA PRO A 45 -29.70 -0.87 -2.78
C PRO A 45 -28.37 -0.10 -2.70
N GLY A 46 -27.26 -0.83 -2.52
CA GLY A 46 -25.93 -0.25 -2.39
C GLY A 46 -25.54 0.24 -1.01
N LYS A 47 -26.38 0.12 0.02
CA LYS A 47 -25.99 0.38 1.41
C LYS A 47 -25.49 -0.88 2.10
N PRO A 48 -24.45 -0.76 2.97
CA PRO A 48 -23.95 -1.90 3.71
C PRO A 48 -24.99 -2.43 4.70
N VAL A 49 -25.06 -3.75 4.80
CA VAL A 49 -25.92 -4.47 5.75
C VAL A 49 -25.03 -5.01 6.88
N GLY A 50 -25.43 -4.77 8.12
CA GLY A 50 -24.66 -5.24 9.27
C GLY A 50 -25.51 -5.69 10.44
N GLY A 51 -24.92 -6.56 11.26
CA GLY A 51 -25.40 -6.94 12.57
C GLY A 51 -24.81 -6.09 13.69
N GLN A 52 -25.46 -6.13 14.85
CA GLN A 52 -24.92 -5.56 16.08
C GLN A 52 -25.26 -6.47 17.24
N GLY A 53 -24.28 -6.70 18.12
CA GLY A 53 -24.51 -7.54 19.27
C GLY A 53 -23.23 -7.78 20.08
N THR A 54 -23.36 -8.66 21.05
CA THR A 54 -22.26 -9.13 21.91
C THR A 54 -21.29 -10.02 21.12
N LEU A 55 -20.12 -10.30 21.72
CA LEU A 55 -19.17 -11.26 21.16
C LEU A 55 -19.77 -12.68 21.01
N ALA A 56 -20.61 -13.10 21.97
CA ALA A 56 -21.26 -14.41 21.93
C ALA A 56 -22.26 -14.52 20.78
N GLU A 57 -23.06 -13.50 20.55
CA GLU A 57 -23.99 -13.41 19.42
C GLU A 57 -23.27 -13.37 18.08
N ALA A 58 -22.15 -12.65 18.00
CA ALA A 58 -21.30 -12.62 16.81
C ALA A 58 -20.72 -14.02 16.49
N LYS A 59 -20.20 -14.74 17.48
CA LYS A 59 -19.71 -16.12 17.32
C LYS A 59 -20.83 -17.09 16.92
N ALA A 60 -22.00 -16.97 17.53
CA ALA A 60 -23.18 -17.77 17.17
C ALA A 60 -23.61 -17.54 15.72
N PHE A 61 -23.62 -16.28 15.28
CA PHE A 61 -23.93 -15.93 13.89
C PHE A 61 -22.86 -16.45 12.91
N ALA A 62 -21.58 -16.30 13.22
CA ALA A 62 -20.51 -16.83 12.37
C ALA A 62 -20.58 -18.36 12.22
N ALA A 63 -21.00 -19.08 13.25
CA ALA A 63 -21.17 -20.54 13.25
C ALA A 63 -22.34 -21.03 12.35
N THR A 64 -23.25 -20.14 11.93
CA THR A 64 -24.35 -20.51 11.01
C THR A 64 -23.89 -20.69 9.57
N GLY A 65 -22.68 -20.23 9.22
CA GLY A 65 -22.21 -20.20 7.83
C GLY A 65 -22.84 -19.12 6.95
N GLU A 66 -23.64 -18.21 7.53
CA GLU A 66 -24.41 -17.18 6.82
C GLU A 66 -23.73 -15.82 6.82
N SER A 67 -22.44 -15.78 7.07
CA SER A 67 -21.64 -14.56 7.06
C SER A 67 -21.67 -13.81 5.71
N GLU A 68 -22.09 -14.47 4.62
CA GLU A 68 -22.29 -13.83 3.31
C GLU A 68 -23.46 -12.83 3.28
N GLU A 69 -24.36 -12.89 4.25
CA GLU A 69 -25.55 -12.04 4.32
C GLU A 69 -25.28 -10.64 4.86
N ILE A 70 -24.13 -10.44 5.54
CA ILE A 70 -23.79 -9.17 6.14
C ILE A 70 -22.41 -8.66 5.67
N ASP A 71 -22.25 -7.35 5.72
CA ASP A 71 -21.00 -6.67 5.39
C ASP A 71 -20.18 -6.38 6.65
N TYR A 72 -20.84 -6.24 7.80
CA TYR A 72 -20.15 -6.00 9.07
C TYR A 72 -20.94 -6.51 10.27
N TRP A 73 -20.22 -6.74 11.39
CA TRP A 73 -20.79 -6.95 12.72
C TRP A 73 -20.23 -5.92 13.70
N ARG A 74 -21.09 -5.15 14.34
CA ARG A 74 -20.70 -4.16 15.36
C ARG A 74 -20.80 -4.78 16.75
N LEU A 75 -19.69 -4.85 17.46
CA LEU A 75 -19.67 -5.30 18.86
C LEU A 75 -20.20 -4.22 19.79
N THR A 76 -20.96 -4.64 20.81
CA THR A 76 -21.49 -3.75 21.86
C THR A 76 -20.50 -3.49 22.99
N SER A 77 -19.41 -4.27 23.07
CA SER A 77 -18.32 -4.12 24.03
C SER A 77 -16.96 -4.31 23.37
N TYR A 78 -15.89 -3.82 24.01
CA TYR A 78 -14.53 -4.00 23.53
C TYR A 78 -14.05 -5.43 23.80
N PRO A 79 -13.72 -6.23 22.78
CA PRO A 79 -13.14 -7.56 22.96
C PRO A 79 -11.66 -7.46 23.32
N THR A 80 -11.15 -8.49 23.99
CA THR A 80 -9.71 -8.70 24.11
C THR A 80 -9.10 -9.06 22.75
N PRO A 81 -7.78 -8.89 22.55
CA PRO A 81 -7.12 -9.29 21.31
C PRO A 81 -7.33 -10.77 20.94
N ALA A 82 -7.37 -11.66 21.94
CA ALA A 82 -7.62 -13.08 21.72
C ALA A 82 -9.05 -13.35 21.24
N GLU A 83 -10.03 -12.78 21.90
CA GLU A 83 -11.45 -12.89 21.50
C GLU A 83 -11.72 -12.33 20.10
N LEU A 84 -11.06 -11.21 19.75
CA LEU A 84 -11.16 -10.64 18.44
C LEU A 84 -10.54 -11.55 17.37
N ALA A 85 -9.42 -12.21 17.67
CA ALA A 85 -8.77 -13.15 16.77
C ALA A 85 -9.64 -14.40 16.53
N GLU A 86 -10.23 -14.95 17.59
CA GLU A 86 -11.17 -16.08 17.48
C GLU A 86 -12.41 -15.73 16.66
N LEU A 87 -12.99 -14.56 16.89
CA LEU A 87 -14.17 -14.11 16.15
C LEU A 87 -13.87 -13.93 14.65
N ARG A 88 -12.71 -13.38 14.32
CA ARG A 88 -12.24 -13.26 12.93
C ARG A 88 -12.08 -14.63 12.28
N ALA A 89 -11.41 -15.55 12.94
CA ALA A 89 -11.26 -16.91 12.43
C ALA A 89 -12.61 -17.60 12.18
N ALA A 90 -13.62 -17.34 13.02
CA ALA A 90 -14.96 -17.87 12.86
C ALA A 90 -15.67 -17.29 11.62
N PHE A 91 -15.53 -15.99 11.36
CA PHE A 91 -16.09 -15.36 10.16
C PHE A 91 -15.31 -15.71 8.87
N ASP A 92 -13.99 -15.82 8.94
CA ASP A 92 -13.14 -16.21 7.79
C ASP A 92 -13.35 -17.68 7.38
N GLY A 93 -13.69 -18.55 8.32
CA GLY A 93 -13.99 -19.97 8.07
C GLY A 93 -15.33 -20.26 7.40
N ALA A 94 -16.22 -19.28 7.32
CA ALA A 94 -17.62 -19.45 6.92
C ALA A 94 -17.91 -19.13 5.43
N GLY A 95 -16.92 -19.21 4.52
CA GLY A 95 -17.21 -19.25 3.08
C GLY A 95 -17.13 -17.92 2.32
N GLY A 96 -16.02 -17.23 2.35
CA GLY A 96 -15.63 -16.42 1.18
C GLY A 96 -15.89 -14.92 1.22
N ARG A 97 -16.73 -14.36 2.06
CA ARG A 97 -16.88 -12.90 2.21
C ARG A 97 -16.36 -12.42 3.56
N ALA A 98 -15.39 -11.52 3.54
CA ALA A 98 -14.85 -10.94 4.77
C ALA A 98 -15.88 -10.02 5.45
N VAL A 99 -16.40 -10.45 6.61
CA VAL A 99 -17.25 -9.63 7.46
C VAL A 99 -16.38 -8.69 8.29
N GLN A 100 -16.64 -7.40 8.23
CA GLN A 100 -15.90 -6.42 9.03
C GLN A 100 -16.39 -6.43 10.49
N ILE A 101 -15.50 -6.75 11.42
CA ILE A 101 -15.79 -6.67 12.85
C ILE A 101 -15.49 -5.26 13.32
N LEU A 102 -16.54 -4.54 13.73
CA LEU A 102 -16.47 -3.18 14.26
C LEU A 102 -16.51 -3.20 15.78
N ARG A 103 -15.59 -2.49 16.42
CA ARG A 103 -15.65 -2.21 17.86
C ARG A 103 -16.63 -1.05 18.15
N PRO A 104 -17.04 -0.84 19.40
CA PRO A 104 -17.87 0.31 19.74
C PRO A 104 -17.24 1.62 19.25
N GLY A 105 -18.02 2.45 18.55
CA GLY A 105 -17.56 3.74 18.00
C GLY A 105 -16.84 3.67 16.66
N GLU A 106 -16.53 2.50 16.13
CA GLU A 106 -15.97 2.35 14.78
C GLU A 106 -17.08 2.39 13.70
N ASP A 107 -16.81 3.11 12.60
CA ASP A 107 -17.72 3.15 11.46
C ASP A 107 -17.43 2.05 10.45
N PHE A 108 -18.50 1.53 9.84
CA PHE A 108 -18.36 0.63 8.70
C PHE A 108 -17.71 1.37 7.53
N ARG A 109 -16.67 0.74 7.00
CA ARG A 109 -16.04 1.18 5.75
C ARG A 109 -16.25 0.08 4.73
N ALA A 110 -16.95 0.40 3.64
CA ALA A 110 -17.25 -0.58 2.61
C ALA A 110 -15.96 -1.31 2.18
N VAL A 111 -15.88 -2.59 2.51
CA VAL A 111 -14.85 -3.49 1.97
C VAL A 111 -15.40 -3.97 0.64
N ARG A 112 -14.90 -3.43 -0.46
CA ARG A 112 -15.20 -4.03 -1.76
C ARG A 112 -14.60 -5.44 -1.79
N PRO A 113 -15.24 -6.42 -2.47
CA PRO A 113 -14.67 -7.76 -2.64
C PRO A 113 -13.22 -7.66 -3.10
N ALA A 114 -12.40 -8.65 -2.75
CA ALA A 114 -11.02 -8.74 -3.20
C ALA A 114 -10.99 -8.52 -4.71
N GLN A 115 -10.43 -7.39 -5.12
CA GLN A 115 -10.50 -6.96 -6.51
C GLN A 115 -9.47 -7.79 -7.29
N MET A 116 -9.92 -8.46 -8.32
CA MET A 116 -8.98 -9.01 -9.29
C MET A 116 -8.45 -7.87 -10.16
N LEU A 117 -7.14 -7.71 -10.16
CA LEU A 117 -6.45 -6.79 -11.05
C LEU A 117 -6.02 -7.58 -12.30
N ALA A 118 -6.26 -7.03 -13.48
CA ALA A 118 -5.83 -7.71 -14.69
C ALA A 118 -4.30 -7.78 -14.77
N VAL A 119 -3.78 -8.99 -14.95
CA VAL A 119 -2.35 -9.28 -15.11
C VAL A 119 -2.12 -9.81 -16.52
N THR A 120 -1.16 -9.22 -17.22
CA THR A 120 -0.76 -9.64 -18.57
C THR A 120 0.71 -10.07 -18.56
N GLY A 121 1.05 -11.09 -19.32
CA GLY A 121 2.43 -11.60 -19.48
C GLY A 121 2.83 -12.61 -18.41
N ASP A 122 4.10 -12.56 -17.98
CA ASP A 122 4.66 -13.49 -17.00
C ASP A 122 3.99 -13.37 -15.63
N ARG A 123 3.34 -14.44 -15.21
CA ARG A 123 2.58 -14.52 -13.96
C ARG A 123 3.38 -15.10 -12.80
N ALA A 124 4.69 -15.21 -12.90
CA ALA A 124 5.51 -15.72 -11.80
C ALA A 124 5.64 -14.72 -10.67
N GLY A 125 5.44 -15.18 -9.44
CA GLY A 125 5.64 -14.43 -8.21
C GLY A 125 4.51 -13.44 -7.83
N ASP A 126 4.51 -13.06 -6.59
CA ASP A 126 3.60 -12.05 -6.04
C ASP A 126 4.12 -10.63 -6.29
N VAL A 127 3.24 -9.66 -6.24
CA VAL A 127 3.58 -8.24 -6.36
C VAL A 127 3.06 -7.48 -5.16
N LEU A 128 3.91 -6.68 -4.54
CA LEU A 128 3.51 -5.68 -3.55
C LEU A 128 3.26 -4.35 -4.27
N VAL A 129 2.07 -3.82 -4.11
CA VAL A 129 1.63 -2.56 -4.73
C VAL A 129 1.36 -1.53 -3.66
N ALA A 130 1.83 -0.31 -3.85
CA ALA A 130 1.49 0.85 -3.03
C ALA A 130 0.82 1.93 -3.88
N GLY A 131 -0.21 2.55 -3.36
CA GLY A 131 -0.97 3.57 -4.08
C GLY A 131 -1.90 4.36 -3.15
N THR A 132 -2.88 5.00 -3.75
CA THR A 132 -3.84 5.81 -3.02
C THR A 132 -4.59 4.99 -1.99
N ASP A 133 -4.44 5.36 -0.73
CA ASP A 133 -5.11 4.82 0.45
C ASP A 133 -4.88 3.33 0.75
N ARG A 134 -3.97 2.64 0.04
CA ARG A 134 -3.77 1.21 0.28
C ARG A 134 -2.41 0.66 -0.12
N VAL A 135 -2.07 -0.46 0.52
CA VAL A 135 -1.00 -1.36 0.10
C VAL A 135 -1.61 -2.74 -0.14
N LEU A 136 -1.27 -3.36 -1.26
CA LEU A 136 -1.81 -4.64 -1.71
C LEU A 136 -0.70 -5.65 -1.94
N ARG A 137 -0.95 -6.94 -1.66
CA ARG A 137 -0.20 -8.04 -2.27
C ARG A 137 -1.11 -8.70 -3.30
N VAL A 138 -0.61 -8.76 -4.53
CA VAL A 138 -1.32 -9.30 -5.69
C VAL A 138 -0.59 -10.56 -6.13
N GLY A 139 -1.29 -11.67 -6.15
CA GLY A 139 -0.78 -12.95 -6.63
C GLY A 139 -0.67 -13.00 -8.16
N PRO A 140 -0.06 -14.08 -8.70
CA PRO A 140 0.25 -14.21 -10.13
C PRO A 140 -0.96 -14.12 -11.07
N GLY A 141 -2.15 -14.44 -10.57
CA GLY A 141 -3.41 -14.36 -11.32
C GLY A 141 -4.13 -13.01 -11.21
N GLY A 142 -3.54 -12.01 -10.54
CA GLY A 142 -4.19 -10.73 -10.27
C GLY A 142 -5.05 -10.73 -9.01
N HIS A 143 -5.05 -11.80 -8.25
CA HIS A 143 -5.81 -11.98 -7.03
C HIS A 143 -5.19 -11.19 -5.88
N VAL A 144 -5.96 -10.36 -5.23
CA VAL A 144 -5.50 -9.62 -4.05
C VAL A 144 -5.68 -10.52 -2.82
N ASP A 145 -4.60 -11.05 -2.29
CA ASP A 145 -4.59 -11.99 -1.15
C ASP A 145 -4.19 -11.34 0.19
N TRP A 146 -3.73 -10.10 0.15
CA TRP A 146 -3.47 -9.29 1.34
C TRP A 146 -3.65 -7.81 1.01
N GLU A 147 -4.20 -7.07 1.96
CA GLU A 147 -4.47 -5.64 1.81
C GLU A 147 -4.32 -4.90 3.14
N LYS A 148 -3.77 -3.70 3.08
CA LYS A 148 -3.83 -2.69 4.14
C LYS A 148 -4.50 -1.44 3.60
N ARG A 149 -5.55 -0.96 4.25
CA ARG A 149 -6.33 0.25 3.93
C ARG A 149 -6.13 1.36 4.94
N GLY A 150 -6.60 2.56 4.61
CA GLY A 150 -6.48 3.74 5.46
C GLY A 150 -5.04 4.22 5.59
N CYS A 151 -4.25 4.02 4.53
CA CYS A 151 -2.84 4.37 4.51
C CYS A 151 -2.57 5.81 4.05
N GLY A 152 -3.58 6.49 3.46
CA GLY A 152 -3.37 7.75 2.74
C GLY A 152 -2.58 7.54 1.45
N ASN A 153 -1.91 8.55 0.95
CA ASN A 153 -1.09 8.42 -0.26
C ASN A 153 0.21 7.69 0.05
N VAL A 154 0.28 6.42 -0.30
CA VAL A 154 1.47 5.59 -0.11
C VAL A 154 2.31 5.59 -1.38
N HIS A 155 3.53 6.07 -1.28
CA HIS A 155 4.45 6.17 -2.43
C HIS A 155 5.36 4.96 -2.58
N CYS A 156 5.63 4.22 -1.50
CA CYS A 156 6.38 2.98 -1.58
C CYS A 156 6.01 2.02 -0.45
N ALA A 157 6.23 0.72 -0.70
CA ALA A 157 6.10 -0.32 0.29
C ALA A 157 7.14 -1.42 0.08
N TYR A 158 7.53 -2.10 1.18
CA TYR A 158 8.51 -3.18 1.20
C TYR A 158 8.06 -4.31 2.12
N VAL A 159 8.43 -5.53 1.78
CA VAL A 159 8.35 -6.67 2.69
C VAL A 159 9.73 -6.87 3.33
N HIS A 160 9.78 -6.93 4.66
CA HIS A 160 10.97 -7.34 5.38
C HIS A 160 10.58 -8.21 6.58
N GLY A 161 11.10 -9.43 6.64
CA GLY A 161 10.71 -10.41 7.64
C GLY A 161 9.19 -10.69 7.63
N ASN A 162 8.57 -10.59 8.79
CA ASN A 162 7.13 -10.83 8.96
C ASN A 162 6.26 -9.58 8.79
N PHE A 163 6.82 -8.49 8.26
CA PHE A 163 6.13 -7.19 8.16
C PHE A 163 6.13 -6.65 6.74
N VAL A 164 5.09 -5.88 6.46
CA VAL A 164 5.02 -4.94 5.34
C VAL A 164 5.26 -3.55 5.89
N TYR A 165 6.22 -2.85 5.34
CA TYR A 165 6.56 -1.46 5.65
C TYR A 165 6.02 -0.56 4.55
N TYR A 166 5.53 0.62 4.91
CA TYR A 166 5.06 1.63 3.95
C TYR A 166 5.24 3.05 4.50
N SER A 167 5.27 4.04 3.60
CA SER A 167 5.42 5.45 3.98
C SER A 167 4.19 6.28 3.62
N ASN A 168 3.80 7.13 4.56
CA ASN A 168 2.85 8.21 4.39
C ASN A 168 3.24 9.35 5.34
N GLY A 169 4.24 10.14 4.94
CA GLY A 169 4.86 11.16 5.80
C GLY A 169 5.71 10.61 6.95
N SER A 170 5.35 9.49 7.50
CA SER A 170 6.13 8.65 8.43
C SER A 170 6.29 7.24 7.86
N VAL A 171 7.17 6.43 8.45
CA VAL A 171 7.29 5.02 8.09
C VAL A 171 6.53 4.16 9.09
N TYR A 172 5.69 3.29 8.57
CA TYR A 172 4.84 2.37 9.33
C TYR A 172 5.16 0.93 8.97
N ARG A 173 4.81 0.00 9.86
CA ARG A 173 4.79 -1.44 9.55
C ARG A 173 3.49 -2.09 10.03
N VAL A 174 3.11 -3.14 9.32
CA VAL A 174 1.98 -4.02 9.67
C VAL A 174 2.37 -5.48 9.47
N PRO A 175 1.81 -6.43 10.23
CA PRO A 175 2.08 -7.85 10.02
C PRO A 175 1.72 -8.28 8.59
N ARG A 176 2.59 -9.11 7.99
CA ARG A 176 2.38 -9.71 6.67
C ARG A 176 1.31 -10.81 6.69
N LYS A 177 1.16 -11.50 7.85
CA LYS A 177 0.18 -12.58 8.05
C LYS A 177 -0.65 -12.30 9.29
N GLY A 178 -1.89 -12.79 9.31
CA GLY A 178 -2.77 -12.70 10.48
C GLY A 178 -3.30 -11.30 10.78
N GLY A 179 -3.19 -10.38 9.85
CA GLY A 179 -3.72 -9.04 9.95
C GLY A 179 -5.00 -8.84 9.13
N THR A 180 -5.89 -7.99 9.62
CA THR A 180 -6.98 -7.46 8.79
C THR A 180 -6.51 -6.21 8.03
N PRO A 181 -7.17 -5.81 6.93
CA PRO A 181 -6.86 -4.56 6.21
C PRO A 181 -6.86 -3.32 7.11
N TRP A 182 -7.51 -3.40 8.26
CA TRP A 182 -7.74 -2.30 9.21
C TRP A 182 -6.85 -2.35 10.46
N ASN A 183 -5.87 -3.25 10.53
CA ASN A 183 -4.94 -3.28 11.67
C ASN A 183 -4.28 -1.92 11.85
N ASN A 184 -4.22 -1.46 13.11
CA ASN A 184 -3.46 -0.27 13.44
C ASN A 184 -1.99 -0.50 13.10
N PRO A 185 -1.40 0.34 12.25
CA PRO A 185 0.01 0.22 11.93
C PRO A 185 0.86 0.66 13.12
N GLU A 186 1.97 -0.02 13.32
CA GLU A 186 3.03 0.47 14.21
C GLU A 186 3.85 1.53 13.46
N ARG A 187 3.99 2.71 14.05
CA ARG A 187 4.88 3.74 13.52
C ARG A 187 6.32 3.39 13.86
N VAL A 188 7.11 3.15 12.84
CA VAL A 188 8.52 2.76 12.96
C VAL A 188 9.42 3.98 13.11
N TRP A 189 9.13 5.01 12.30
CA TRP A 189 9.88 6.26 12.30
C TRP A 189 8.99 7.43 11.85
N ALA A 190 9.26 8.62 12.39
CA ALA A 190 8.63 9.86 11.98
C ALA A 190 9.63 11.02 12.07
N PRO A 191 9.58 12.00 11.18
CA PRO A 191 10.33 13.24 11.35
C PRO A 191 9.79 14.01 12.56
N GLU A 192 10.63 14.79 13.21
CA GLU A 192 10.24 15.63 14.36
C GLU A 192 9.18 16.65 13.97
N ASN A 193 9.23 17.16 12.73
CA ASN A 193 8.23 18.06 12.19
C ASN A 193 7.70 17.53 10.86
N VAL A 194 6.42 17.16 10.83
CA VAL A 194 5.73 16.69 9.61
C VAL A 194 5.12 17.83 8.78
N ALA A 195 5.10 19.07 9.29
CA ALA A 195 4.63 20.21 8.53
C ALA A 195 5.55 20.43 7.33
N GLY A 196 5.05 20.17 6.13
CA GLY A 196 5.82 20.27 4.90
C GLY A 196 6.23 18.94 4.26
N GLY A 197 5.56 17.84 4.64
CA GLY A 197 5.78 16.52 4.03
C GLY A 197 6.94 15.77 4.70
N GLY A 198 6.70 14.57 5.12
CA GLY A 198 7.70 13.69 5.73
C GLY A 198 8.42 12.82 4.71
N VAL A 199 8.42 11.51 4.95
CA VAL A 199 8.97 10.50 4.03
C VAL A 199 7.94 10.14 2.97
N LEU A 200 8.25 10.39 1.71
CA LEU A 200 7.42 9.92 0.59
C LEU A 200 7.83 8.50 0.19
N CYS A 201 9.12 8.27 -0.02
CA CYS A 201 9.66 6.97 -0.34
C CYS A 201 10.88 6.66 0.53
N PHE A 202 11.13 5.39 0.76
CA PHE A 202 12.30 4.86 1.45
C PHE A 202 12.81 3.63 0.73
N ASP A 203 14.05 3.25 0.99
CA ASP A 203 14.61 1.97 0.60
C ASP A 203 14.74 1.04 1.82
N MET A 204 14.68 -0.25 1.56
CA MET A 204 14.93 -1.29 2.55
C MET A 204 16.19 -2.05 2.13
N THR A 205 17.27 -1.87 2.86
CA THR A 205 18.51 -2.58 2.55
C THR A 205 18.41 -4.08 2.90
N PRO A 206 19.18 -4.95 2.25
CA PRO A 206 19.21 -6.37 2.59
C PRO A 206 19.57 -6.63 4.07
N GLU A 207 20.39 -5.77 4.67
CA GLU A 207 20.82 -5.85 6.07
C GLU A 207 19.74 -5.45 7.07
N GLY A 208 18.63 -4.86 6.58
CA GLY A 208 17.50 -4.45 7.41
C GLY A 208 17.60 -3.01 7.91
N SER A 209 18.21 -2.11 7.14
CA SER A 209 18.14 -0.66 7.37
C SER A 209 17.07 -0.03 6.50
N LEU A 210 16.43 1.05 7.00
CA LEU A 210 15.62 1.98 6.22
C LEU A 210 16.49 3.14 5.76
N VAL A 211 16.49 3.44 4.47
CA VAL A 211 17.08 4.65 3.91
C VAL A 211 15.96 5.59 3.47
N MET A 212 15.80 6.70 4.15
CA MET A 212 14.67 7.59 4.02
C MET A 212 15.07 8.94 3.43
N ALA A 213 14.32 9.40 2.43
CA ALA A 213 14.37 10.78 1.95
C ALA A 213 13.35 11.62 2.69
N VAL A 214 13.80 12.51 3.58
CA VAL A 214 12.96 13.32 4.46
C VAL A 214 12.70 14.69 3.82
N ASN A 215 11.50 14.90 3.31
CA ASN A 215 11.16 16.12 2.55
C ASN A 215 11.10 17.39 3.38
N SER A 216 10.62 17.29 4.62
CA SER A 216 10.47 18.47 5.48
C SER A 216 11.80 19.16 5.77
N THR A 217 12.86 18.39 6.02
CA THR A 217 14.18 18.89 6.39
C THR A 217 15.21 18.80 5.24
N CYS A 218 14.85 18.15 4.11
CA CYS A 218 15.80 17.84 3.03
C CYS A 218 17.00 17.04 3.54
N GLU A 219 16.73 15.96 4.27
CA GLU A 219 17.77 15.09 4.81
C GLU A 219 17.63 13.68 4.29
N ILE A 220 18.75 12.96 4.25
CA ILE A 220 18.78 11.51 4.17
C ILE A 220 19.02 10.96 5.56
N VAL A 221 18.23 9.96 5.95
CA VAL A 221 18.37 9.25 7.23
C VAL A 221 18.43 7.76 6.95
N GLU A 222 19.49 7.10 7.43
CA GLU A 222 19.56 5.65 7.47
C GLU A 222 19.34 5.16 8.90
N LEU A 223 18.34 4.30 9.11
CA LEU A 223 17.96 3.74 10.41
C LEU A 223 18.10 2.22 10.39
N ASP A 224 18.89 1.68 11.29
CA ASP A 224 18.89 0.24 11.56
C ASP A 224 17.60 -0.18 12.27
N LEU A 225 16.85 -1.10 11.67
CA LEU A 225 15.53 -1.52 12.19
C LEU A 225 15.62 -2.34 13.48
N ARG A 226 16.72 -3.05 13.70
CA ARG A 226 16.89 -3.91 14.86
C ARG A 226 17.29 -3.11 16.10
N SER A 227 18.31 -2.27 15.97
CA SER A 227 18.84 -1.46 17.08
C SER A 227 18.10 -0.15 17.28
N ARG A 228 17.36 0.32 16.26
CA ARG A 228 16.73 1.66 16.21
C ARG A 228 17.75 2.81 16.26
N ILE A 229 18.98 2.55 15.85
CA ILE A 229 20.04 3.55 15.80
C ILE A 229 20.11 4.14 14.38
N GLU A 230 20.24 5.45 14.29
CA GLU A 230 20.54 6.13 13.03
C GLU A 230 21.99 5.87 12.65
N LEU A 231 22.19 5.23 11.50
CA LEU A 231 23.50 4.89 10.96
C LEU A 231 24.13 6.02 10.17
N ALA A 232 23.30 6.87 9.57
CA ALA A 232 23.71 8.07 8.85
C ALA A 232 22.59 9.11 8.87
N ARG A 233 22.98 10.39 8.92
CA ARG A 233 22.09 11.56 8.68
C ARG A 233 22.91 12.67 8.04
N PHE A 234 22.43 13.21 6.94
CA PHE A 234 23.05 14.37 6.30
C PHE A 234 22.04 15.18 5.49
N ALA A 235 22.30 16.47 5.34
CA ALA A 235 21.48 17.37 4.56
C ALA A 235 21.74 17.24 3.05
N VAL A 236 20.70 17.45 2.25
CA VAL A 236 20.73 17.47 0.79
C VAL A 236 20.27 18.84 0.31
N ASP A 237 21.06 19.50 -0.52
CA ASP A 237 20.63 20.70 -1.20
C ASP A 237 19.64 20.33 -2.33
N ALA A 238 18.35 20.51 -2.07
CA ALA A 238 17.28 20.21 -3.03
C ALA A 238 16.84 21.43 -3.85
N ARG A 239 17.62 22.53 -3.86
CA ARG A 239 17.27 23.71 -4.65
C ARG A 239 17.34 23.42 -6.14
N ASN A 240 16.43 24.06 -6.87
CA ASN A 240 16.41 24.03 -8.34
C ASN A 240 17.51 24.94 -8.94
N ALA A 241 17.55 25.03 -10.27
CA ALA A 241 18.56 25.83 -10.97
C ALA A 241 18.47 27.35 -10.66
N GLU A 242 17.29 27.83 -10.26
CA GLU A 242 17.08 29.22 -9.85
C GLU A 242 17.45 29.45 -8.35
N GLY A 243 18.04 28.46 -7.67
CA GLY A 243 18.38 28.54 -6.25
C GLY A 243 17.17 28.49 -5.29
N LYS A 244 15.97 28.19 -5.80
CA LYS A 244 14.76 28.10 -5.01
C LYS A 244 14.53 26.69 -4.50
N LEU A 245 14.16 26.58 -3.23
CA LEU A 245 13.72 25.33 -2.65
C LEU A 245 12.29 25.01 -3.14
N PRO A 246 12.06 23.88 -3.82
CA PRO A 246 10.72 23.48 -4.25
C PRO A 246 9.77 23.29 -3.06
N PRO A 247 8.43 23.30 -3.29
CA PRO A 247 7.47 22.85 -2.30
C PRO A 247 7.85 21.47 -1.75
N PRO A 248 7.49 21.12 -0.51
CA PRO A 248 7.96 19.88 0.15
C PRO A 248 7.80 18.62 -0.70
N HIS A 249 6.66 18.45 -1.36
CA HIS A 249 6.40 17.29 -2.23
C HIS A 249 7.35 17.20 -3.44
N GLY A 250 7.95 18.31 -3.84
CA GLY A 250 8.90 18.41 -4.96
C GLY A 250 10.37 18.40 -4.56
N ARG A 251 10.74 18.20 -3.30
CA ARG A 251 12.14 18.25 -2.85
C ARG A 251 12.86 16.92 -3.12
N LEU A 252 12.66 15.97 -2.24
CA LEU A 252 13.24 14.63 -2.31
C LEU A 252 12.14 13.60 -2.55
N ARG A 253 12.37 12.66 -3.48
CA ARG A 253 11.35 11.62 -3.77
C ARG A 253 11.75 10.27 -3.21
N CYS A 254 12.94 9.79 -3.53
CA CYS A 254 13.43 8.51 -3.08
C CYS A 254 14.93 8.58 -2.79
N ALA A 255 15.42 7.69 -1.95
CA ALA A 255 16.84 7.48 -1.71
C ALA A 255 17.11 5.98 -1.60
N HIS A 256 18.15 5.51 -2.28
CA HIS A 256 18.60 4.12 -2.25
C HIS A 256 20.05 4.01 -1.79
N LYS A 257 20.33 2.98 -1.00
CA LYS A 257 21.72 2.65 -0.68
C LYS A 257 22.31 1.81 -1.81
N THR A 258 23.45 2.23 -2.34
CA THR A 258 24.16 1.48 -3.37
C THR A 258 25.00 0.36 -2.75
N ALA A 259 25.45 -0.57 -3.57
CA ALA A 259 26.33 -1.65 -3.12
C ALA A 259 27.68 -1.13 -2.60
N SER A 260 28.13 0.06 -3.03
CA SER A 260 29.33 0.72 -2.51
C SER A 260 29.12 1.45 -1.17
N GLY A 261 27.89 1.44 -0.63
CA GLY A 261 27.55 2.09 0.63
C GLY A 261 27.27 3.59 0.52
N THR A 262 27.17 4.13 -0.69
CA THR A 262 26.75 5.50 -0.98
C THR A 262 25.23 5.59 -1.08
N TYR A 263 24.68 6.80 -1.18
CA TYR A 263 23.23 7.05 -1.23
C TYR A 263 22.86 7.75 -2.53
N LEU A 264 22.06 7.08 -3.34
CA LEU A 264 21.53 7.62 -4.60
C LEU A 264 20.19 8.31 -4.32
N VAL A 265 20.10 9.61 -4.59
CA VAL A 265 18.97 10.44 -4.17
C VAL A 265 18.31 11.13 -5.35
N ALA A 266 16.99 10.96 -5.49
CA ALA A 266 16.15 11.65 -6.45
C ALA A 266 15.73 13.03 -5.92
N CYS A 267 16.35 14.10 -6.42
CA CYS A 267 16.02 15.49 -6.11
C CYS A 267 14.99 16.01 -7.13
N ALA A 268 13.73 15.84 -6.84
CA ALA A 268 12.62 15.91 -7.79
C ALA A 268 12.52 17.23 -8.56
N GLY A 269 12.23 18.32 -7.87
CA GLY A 269 12.07 19.65 -8.49
C GLY A 269 13.39 20.32 -8.88
N ALA A 270 14.53 19.80 -8.40
CA ALA A 270 15.83 20.16 -8.93
C ALA A 270 16.15 19.42 -10.24
N GLU A 271 15.31 18.41 -10.59
CA GLU A 271 15.47 17.55 -11.76
C GLU A 271 16.86 16.93 -11.84
N THR A 272 17.40 16.51 -10.69
CA THR A 272 18.72 15.88 -10.58
C THR A 272 18.64 14.60 -9.80
N VAL A 273 19.52 13.66 -10.15
CA VAL A 273 19.88 12.55 -9.29
C VAL A 273 21.32 12.78 -8.81
N ARG A 274 21.51 12.64 -7.51
CA ARG A 274 22.82 12.83 -6.89
C ARG A 274 23.18 11.60 -6.05
N GLU A 275 24.44 11.24 -6.07
CA GLU A 275 24.98 10.21 -5.21
C GLU A 275 25.85 10.87 -4.14
N PHE A 276 25.64 10.48 -2.89
CA PHE A 276 26.32 11.03 -1.73
C PHE A 276 27.12 9.93 -1.05
N ASP A 277 28.29 10.26 -0.55
CA ASP A 277 28.98 9.42 0.41
C ASP A 277 28.30 9.47 1.80
N ARG A 278 28.84 8.72 2.76
CA ARG A 278 28.30 8.68 4.13
C ARG A 278 28.47 10.00 4.90
N ALA A 279 29.38 10.86 4.46
CA ALA A 279 29.60 12.20 5.02
C ALA A 279 28.67 13.26 4.40
N GLY A 280 27.82 12.87 3.43
CA GLY A 280 26.93 13.78 2.71
C GLY A 280 27.61 14.58 1.60
N GLN A 281 28.82 14.16 1.16
CA GLN A 281 29.49 14.79 0.03
C GLN A 281 28.99 14.20 -1.28
N VAL A 282 28.71 15.06 -2.28
CA VAL A 282 28.30 14.61 -3.61
C VAL A 282 29.48 13.96 -4.33
N VAL A 283 29.36 12.69 -4.67
CA VAL A 283 30.38 11.91 -5.41
C VAL A 283 30.00 11.71 -6.88
N TRP A 284 28.73 11.85 -7.23
CA TRP A 284 28.24 11.79 -8.60
C TRP A 284 26.92 12.57 -8.72
N SER A 285 26.63 13.12 -9.91
CA SER A 285 25.39 13.82 -10.18
C SER A 285 25.04 13.81 -11.66
N VAL A 286 23.76 13.77 -11.96
CA VAL A 286 23.25 13.93 -13.33
C VAL A 286 21.98 14.80 -13.34
N LYS A 287 21.84 15.62 -14.39
CA LYS A 287 20.59 16.36 -14.67
C LYS A 287 19.66 15.45 -15.47
N ALA A 288 18.43 15.29 -15.00
CA ALA A 288 17.37 14.60 -15.72
C ALA A 288 16.58 15.57 -16.63
N PRO A 289 15.85 15.06 -17.64
CA PRO A 289 15.07 15.92 -18.55
C PRO A 289 13.87 16.57 -17.89
N ALA A 290 13.38 16.07 -16.78
CA ALA A 290 12.18 16.54 -16.08
C ALA A 290 12.19 16.10 -14.62
N PHE A 291 11.11 16.46 -13.89
CA PHE A 291 10.86 16.07 -12.50
C PHE A 291 11.11 14.58 -12.26
N VAL A 292 11.99 14.26 -11.30
CA VAL A 292 12.49 12.92 -11.00
C VAL A 292 11.64 12.26 -9.91
N PHE A 293 11.32 10.97 -10.10
CA PHE A 293 10.63 10.18 -9.08
C PHE A 293 11.57 9.22 -8.36
N ASP A 294 12.43 8.50 -9.09
CA ASP A 294 13.24 7.45 -8.53
C ASP A 294 14.52 7.25 -9.35
N ALA A 295 15.52 6.55 -8.76
CA ALA A 295 16.74 6.17 -9.46
C ALA A 295 17.30 4.89 -8.88
N VAL A 296 17.78 3.97 -9.74
CA VAL A 296 18.42 2.72 -9.33
C VAL A 296 19.76 2.53 -10.03
N ARG A 297 20.75 2.02 -9.28
CA ARG A 297 22.08 1.71 -9.79
C ARG A 297 22.11 0.28 -10.33
N ARG A 298 22.54 0.10 -11.59
CA ARG A 298 22.79 -1.21 -12.18
C ARG A 298 24.17 -1.76 -11.77
N PRO A 299 24.37 -3.09 -11.82
CA PRO A 299 25.70 -3.70 -11.52
C PRO A 299 26.84 -3.22 -12.42
N ASN A 300 26.54 -2.79 -13.64
CA ASN A 300 27.52 -2.22 -14.57
C ASN A 300 27.92 -0.77 -14.27
N GLY A 301 27.41 -0.19 -13.19
CA GLY A 301 27.66 1.19 -12.78
C GLY A 301 26.72 2.23 -13.42
N ASN A 302 25.90 1.86 -14.37
CA ASN A 302 24.89 2.77 -14.94
C ASN A 302 23.77 3.07 -13.93
N THR A 303 23.13 4.22 -14.08
CA THR A 303 21.99 4.65 -13.26
C THR A 303 20.77 4.81 -14.13
N VAL A 304 19.69 4.09 -13.82
CA VAL A 304 18.37 4.32 -14.41
C VAL A 304 17.60 5.31 -13.55
N VAL A 305 17.06 6.34 -14.18
CA VAL A 305 16.31 7.43 -13.55
C VAL A 305 14.88 7.42 -14.11
N SER A 306 13.89 7.41 -13.24
CA SER A 306 12.50 7.65 -13.65
C SER A 306 12.14 9.12 -13.49
N HIS A 307 11.46 9.65 -14.48
CA HIS A 307 11.02 11.04 -14.51
C HIS A 307 9.67 11.18 -15.22
N VAL A 308 9.05 12.35 -15.16
CA VAL A 308 7.70 12.58 -15.72
C VAL A 308 7.58 12.17 -17.19
N THR A 309 8.64 12.27 -17.98
CA THR A 309 8.61 11.97 -19.42
C THR A 309 9.14 10.57 -19.78
N GLY A 310 9.50 9.73 -18.79
CA GLY A 310 9.94 8.36 -19.06
C GLY A 310 11.06 7.87 -18.15
N LEU A 311 11.88 6.95 -18.66
CA LEU A 311 13.10 6.47 -18.02
C LEU A 311 14.30 6.91 -18.87
N THR A 312 15.41 7.26 -18.21
CA THR A 312 16.70 7.48 -18.84
C THR A 312 17.79 6.74 -18.08
N GLU A 313 18.63 5.96 -18.78
CA GLU A 313 19.79 5.33 -18.21
C GLU A 313 21.03 6.15 -18.54
N TYR A 314 21.83 6.45 -17.54
CA TYR A 314 23.08 7.21 -17.61
C TYR A 314 24.26 6.34 -17.29
N LYS A 315 25.34 6.50 -18.05
CA LYS A 315 26.67 5.93 -17.73
C LYS A 315 27.27 6.63 -16.50
N PRO A 316 28.34 6.06 -15.90
CA PRO A 316 29.06 6.70 -14.80
C PRO A 316 29.58 8.11 -15.12
N ASP A 317 29.85 8.41 -16.39
CA ASP A 317 30.30 9.74 -16.86
C ASP A 317 29.14 10.74 -17.02
N GLY A 318 27.88 10.34 -16.74
CA GLY A 318 26.68 11.15 -16.89
C GLY A 318 26.08 11.15 -18.30
N THR A 319 26.67 10.44 -19.26
CA THR A 319 26.13 10.34 -20.63
C THR A 319 24.91 9.44 -20.66
N ALA A 320 23.79 9.92 -21.24
CA ALA A 320 22.61 9.11 -21.47
C ALA A 320 22.89 8.03 -22.54
N CYS A 321 22.53 6.78 -22.25
CA CYS A 321 22.79 5.64 -23.14
C CYS A 321 21.55 4.81 -23.50
N TRP A 322 20.47 4.98 -22.77
CA TRP A 322 19.19 4.30 -23.05
C TRP A 322 18.02 5.14 -22.53
N THR A 323 16.88 5.08 -23.19
CA THR A 323 15.65 5.74 -22.77
C THR A 323 14.45 4.84 -23.01
N LEU A 324 13.41 4.97 -22.21
CA LEU A 324 12.09 4.39 -22.43
C LEU A 324 11.04 5.49 -22.21
N LYS A 325 10.19 5.71 -23.20
CA LYS A 325 9.12 6.70 -23.10
C LYS A 325 7.75 6.02 -23.14
N PRO A 326 6.67 6.68 -22.71
CA PRO A 326 5.31 6.15 -22.84
C PRO A 326 4.98 5.70 -24.29
N GLU A 327 5.47 6.41 -25.30
CA GLU A 327 5.27 6.10 -26.72
C GLU A 327 5.96 4.79 -27.16
N ASP A 328 7.00 4.35 -26.45
CA ASP A 328 7.67 3.05 -26.68
C ASP A 328 6.82 1.86 -26.20
N VAL A 329 5.82 2.10 -25.32
CA VAL A 329 4.96 1.09 -24.70
C VAL A 329 3.47 1.49 -24.75
N PRO A 330 2.91 1.78 -25.95
CA PRO A 330 1.61 2.40 -26.11
C PRO A 330 0.45 1.58 -25.53
N ASP A 331 0.57 0.25 -25.54
CA ASP A 331 -0.46 -0.66 -25.03
C ASP A 331 -0.66 -0.56 -23.49
N LEU A 332 0.26 0.09 -22.80
CA LEU A 332 0.14 0.30 -21.36
C LEU A 332 -0.72 1.51 -20.98
N HIS A 333 -1.03 2.39 -21.92
CA HIS A 333 -1.81 3.62 -21.72
C HIS A 333 -1.36 4.43 -20.49
N THR A 334 -0.05 4.50 -20.25
CA THR A 334 0.54 5.17 -19.07
C THR A 334 1.19 6.51 -19.45
N ALA A 335 1.18 7.47 -18.52
CA ALA A 335 1.76 8.78 -18.75
C ALA A 335 3.04 9.03 -17.94
N ASN A 336 3.09 8.55 -16.70
CA ASN A 336 4.20 8.82 -15.79
C ASN A 336 4.80 7.53 -15.25
N PHE A 337 6.12 7.41 -15.32
CA PHE A 337 6.87 6.31 -14.70
C PHE A 337 7.40 6.79 -13.35
N THR A 338 7.07 6.07 -12.28
CA THR A 338 7.34 6.51 -10.93
C THR A 338 8.43 5.67 -10.24
N ALA A 339 8.08 4.73 -9.38
CA ALA A 339 9.03 3.92 -8.65
C ALA A 339 9.72 2.87 -9.53
N LEU A 340 10.93 2.52 -9.18
CA LEU A 340 11.75 1.52 -9.87
C LEU A 340 12.14 0.36 -8.95
N GLN A 341 12.15 -0.85 -9.49
CA GLN A 341 12.84 -1.98 -8.92
C GLN A 341 13.71 -2.63 -9.99
N LEU A 342 15.00 -2.70 -9.75
CA LEU A 342 15.91 -3.49 -10.59
C LEU A 342 15.82 -4.96 -10.18
N ARG A 343 15.55 -5.83 -11.16
CA ARG A 343 15.47 -7.28 -10.97
C ARG A 343 16.85 -7.94 -11.16
N PRO A 344 17.10 -9.11 -10.56
CA PRO A 344 18.36 -9.84 -10.77
C PRO A 344 18.66 -10.20 -12.23
N ASN A 345 17.62 -10.37 -13.05
CA ASN A 345 17.73 -10.63 -14.49
C ASN A 345 18.02 -9.38 -15.34
N GLY A 346 18.17 -8.22 -14.70
CA GLY A 346 18.41 -6.94 -15.36
C GLY A 346 17.16 -6.18 -15.82
N ASN A 347 15.97 -6.77 -15.70
CA ASN A 347 14.71 -6.11 -15.99
C ASN A 347 14.42 -5.00 -14.96
N LEU A 348 13.52 -4.09 -15.33
CA LEU A 348 12.98 -3.06 -14.44
C LEU A 348 11.50 -3.32 -14.21
N VAL A 349 11.08 -3.38 -12.94
CA VAL A 349 9.68 -3.17 -12.57
C VAL A 349 9.47 -1.68 -12.36
N VAL A 350 8.47 -1.14 -13.03
CA VAL A 350 8.16 0.29 -13.08
C VAL A 350 6.76 0.49 -12.54
N GLY A 351 6.63 1.31 -11.50
CA GLY A 351 5.34 1.84 -11.08
C GLY A 351 4.91 2.97 -12.00
N THR A 352 3.61 3.17 -12.15
CA THR A 352 3.08 4.26 -12.97
C THR A 352 2.07 5.06 -12.17
N TRP A 353 1.83 6.29 -12.57
CA TRP A 353 0.75 7.08 -12.03
C TRP A 353 -0.10 7.69 -13.14
N ALA A 354 -1.38 7.34 -13.14
CA ALA A 354 -2.36 7.99 -13.98
C ALA A 354 -2.77 9.33 -13.33
N ASN A 355 -2.47 10.43 -13.99
CA ASN A 355 -2.89 11.78 -13.57
C ASN A 355 -4.42 11.87 -13.63
N GLY A 356 -5.12 11.65 -12.51
CA GLY A 356 -6.57 11.79 -12.40
C GLY A 356 -7.33 10.47 -12.38
N ALA A 357 -7.88 10.03 -13.47
CA ALA A 357 -8.73 8.83 -13.51
C ALA A 357 -7.90 7.59 -13.91
N ALA A 358 -7.38 6.86 -12.92
CA ALA A 358 -6.92 5.51 -13.16
C ALA A 358 -8.13 4.62 -13.46
N ASP A 359 -8.14 3.94 -14.60
CA ASP A 359 -9.12 2.92 -14.95
C ASP A 359 -8.42 1.60 -15.32
N ALA A 360 -9.18 0.57 -15.61
CA ALA A 360 -8.65 -0.75 -15.92
C ALA A 360 -7.89 -0.81 -17.27
N SER A 361 -7.93 0.23 -18.08
CA SER A 361 -7.18 0.32 -19.33
C SER A 361 -5.74 0.78 -19.13
N HIS A 362 -5.42 1.41 -17.98
CA HIS A 362 -4.09 1.88 -17.67
C HIS A 362 -3.30 0.82 -16.90
N ALA A 363 -2.06 0.58 -17.31
CA ALA A 363 -1.14 -0.19 -16.48
C ALA A 363 -0.78 0.63 -15.23
N GLY A 364 -0.95 0.04 -14.04
CA GLY A 364 -0.49 0.61 -12.78
C GLY A 364 0.97 0.27 -12.49
N ALA A 365 1.45 -0.84 -13.08
CA ALA A 365 2.84 -1.25 -13.06
C ALA A 365 3.16 -2.18 -14.22
N PHE A 366 4.43 -2.26 -14.61
CA PHE A 366 4.90 -3.19 -15.64
C PHE A 366 6.36 -3.60 -15.41
N GLU A 367 6.76 -4.72 -16.00
CA GLU A 367 8.15 -5.17 -16.07
C GLU A 367 8.65 -5.09 -17.50
N VAL A 368 9.81 -4.47 -17.70
CA VAL A 368 10.41 -4.24 -19.01
C VAL A 368 11.85 -4.73 -19.06
N THR A 369 12.23 -5.36 -20.18
CA THR A 369 13.62 -5.79 -20.43
C THR A 369 14.49 -4.62 -20.89
N PRO A 370 15.84 -4.77 -20.89
CA PRO A 370 16.74 -3.79 -21.49
C PRO A 370 16.44 -3.48 -22.96
N GLU A 371 15.89 -4.43 -23.71
CA GLU A 371 15.49 -4.29 -25.12
C GLU A 371 14.10 -3.63 -25.28
N LYS A 372 13.55 -3.05 -24.22
CA LYS A 372 12.25 -2.36 -24.16
C LYS A 372 11.04 -3.29 -24.37
N LYS A 373 11.18 -4.59 -24.20
CA LYS A 373 10.06 -5.54 -24.28
C LYS A 373 9.34 -5.59 -22.95
N VAL A 374 8.04 -5.27 -22.94
CA VAL A 374 7.18 -5.49 -21.77
C VAL A 374 6.91 -7.00 -21.64
N VAL A 375 7.29 -7.57 -20.49
CA VAL A 375 7.12 -9.00 -20.21
C VAL A 375 6.02 -9.27 -19.19
N TRP A 376 5.62 -8.25 -18.46
CA TRP A 376 4.53 -8.32 -17.49
C TRP A 376 3.91 -6.94 -17.29
N SER A 377 2.60 -6.89 -17.05
CA SER A 377 1.91 -5.68 -16.59
C SER A 377 0.76 -6.00 -15.64
N LEU A 378 0.44 -5.04 -14.79
CA LEU A 378 -0.66 -5.06 -13.83
C LEU A 378 -1.53 -3.83 -14.06
N ALA A 379 -2.80 -4.04 -14.38
CA ALA A 379 -3.72 -2.94 -14.62
C ALA A 379 -4.00 -2.14 -13.35
N SER A 380 -4.15 -0.84 -13.49
CA SER A 380 -4.74 0.05 -12.47
C SER A 380 -6.23 -0.24 -12.28
N SER A 381 -6.81 0.36 -11.26
CA SER A 381 -8.27 0.42 -11.11
C SER A 381 -8.66 1.80 -10.58
N THR A 382 -9.93 2.15 -10.71
CA THR A 382 -10.47 3.41 -10.16
C THR A 382 -10.20 3.59 -8.67
N ASP A 383 -9.99 2.48 -7.95
CA ASP A 383 -9.74 2.47 -6.51
C ASP A 383 -8.26 2.34 -6.15
N VAL A 384 -7.38 2.06 -7.12
CA VAL A 384 -5.95 1.84 -6.90
C VAL A 384 -5.15 2.58 -7.97
N ASN A 385 -4.84 3.84 -7.69
CA ASN A 385 -3.85 4.58 -8.46
C ASN A 385 -2.47 4.24 -7.89
N MET A 386 -1.73 3.42 -8.61
CA MET A 386 -0.47 2.84 -8.13
C MET A 386 0.65 3.87 -8.22
N MET A 387 1.47 3.93 -7.19
CA MET A 387 2.67 4.76 -7.14
C MET A 387 3.95 3.91 -7.20
N SER A 388 3.90 2.69 -6.66
CA SER A 388 4.99 1.74 -6.76
C SER A 388 4.49 0.30 -6.81
N ALA A 389 5.28 -0.55 -7.46
CA ALA A 389 5.10 -1.99 -7.45
C ALA A 389 6.46 -2.68 -7.28
N ARG A 390 6.46 -3.79 -6.55
CA ARG A 390 7.65 -4.62 -6.32
C ARG A 390 7.30 -6.08 -6.49
N ARG A 391 8.00 -6.78 -7.36
CA ARG A 391 7.93 -8.23 -7.46
C ARG A 391 8.56 -8.84 -6.21
N LEU A 392 7.85 -9.79 -5.61
CA LEU A 392 8.29 -10.53 -4.41
C LEU A 392 8.71 -11.93 -4.86
N ASP A 393 9.98 -12.16 -5.01
CA ASP A 393 10.54 -13.47 -5.37
C ASP A 393 10.76 -14.35 -4.18
#